data_1389ffe43fd6066886ffa6db1a3427db
#
_entry.id   1389ffe43fd6066886ffa6db1a3427db
#
_cell.length_a   1.000
_cell.length_b   1.000
_cell.length_c   1.000
_cell.angle_alpha   90.00
_cell.angle_beta   90.00
_cell.angle_gamma   90.00
#
_symmetry.space_group_name_H-M   'P 1'
#
loop_
_entity.id
_entity.type
_entity.pdbx_description
1 polymer ?
#
loop_
_entity_poly.entity_id
_entity_poly.type
_entity_poly.pdbx_seq_one_letter_code
_entity_poly.pdbx_strand_id
1 'polypeptide(L)'
;CLMTLERELRPDMSAEFFTKKASLLARLGSGSACRSLEGDLVQWGVHEDNLESSNLYGVTYPHEVHSVFKKFHDTILLVDKGEKQVSSTVGHELMHGHPFAEQRFNQAHENLSQLKFVFKEGNLDDFIEIVESEALTLNAMMMTSHPYFILMKPNTLEIINRIWAFRKRSKTHVCFTLDAGANVHVLYPENEKDEVFQFITDELIAFCQNQQYICDRIGFGARLLMSN
;
A
#
# COMPACT_ATOMS: atom_id res chain seq x y z
N CYS A 1 19.86 -9.84 -3.10
CA CYS A 1 20.89 -10.87 -2.78
C CYS A 1 20.97 -11.94 -3.87
N LEU A 2 19.97 -12.84 -4.08
CA LEU A 2 20.07 -13.95 -5.07
C LEU A 2 20.45 -13.45 -6.48
N MET A 3 19.78 -12.43 -6.98
CA MET A 3 20.07 -11.87 -8.30
C MET A 3 21.43 -11.18 -8.39
N THR A 4 21.93 -10.64 -7.29
CA THR A 4 23.30 -10.06 -7.27
C THR A 4 24.34 -11.15 -7.44
N LEU A 5 24.19 -12.28 -6.74
CA LEU A 5 25.07 -13.45 -6.90
C LEU A 5 24.98 -14.04 -8.32
N GLU A 6 23.75 -14.16 -8.86
CA GLU A 6 23.59 -14.66 -10.24
C GLU A 6 24.26 -13.74 -11.26
N ARG A 7 24.21 -12.42 -11.08
CA ARG A 7 24.86 -11.47 -11.99
C ARG A 7 26.39 -11.54 -11.95
N GLU A 8 26.99 -11.91 -10.82
CA GLU A 8 28.42 -12.19 -10.75
C GLU A 8 28.84 -13.40 -11.62
N LEU A 9 27.93 -14.40 -11.69
CA LEU A 9 28.16 -15.60 -12.55
C LEU A 9 27.78 -15.36 -14.02
N ARG A 10 26.97 -14.33 -14.29
CA ARG A 10 26.45 -13.96 -15.62
C ARG A 10 26.59 -12.45 -15.85
N PRO A 11 27.82 -11.96 -16.11
CA PRO A 11 28.08 -10.51 -16.23
C PRO A 11 27.35 -9.83 -17.39
N ASP A 12 26.91 -10.59 -18.38
CA ASP A 12 26.16 -10.17 -19.56
C ASP A 12 24.65 -9.92 -19.27
N MET A 13 24.21 -10.18 -18.04
CA MET A 13 22.80 -10.01 -17.65
C MET A 13 22.37 -8.55 -17.77
N SER A 14 21.31 -8.29 -18.57
CA SER A 14 20.75 -6.95 -18.72
C SER A 14 20.12 -6.45 -17.40
N ALA A 15 20.11 -5.13 -17.22
CA ALA A 15 19.48 -4.50 -16.05
C ALA A 15 17.98 -4.82 -15.99
N GLU A 16 17.30 -4.78 -17.14
CA GLU A 16 15.88 -5.10 -17.24
C GLU A 16 15.57 -6.55 -16.78
N PHE A 17 16.32 -7.53 -17.29
CA PHE A 17 16.15 -8.92 -16.87
C PHE A 17 16.43 -9.09 -15.38
N PHE A 18 17.48 -8.44 -14.86
CA PHE A 18 17.81 -8.44 -13.44
C PHE A 18 16.63 -7.95 -12.60
N THR A 19 16.08 -6.78 -12.93
CA THR A 19 14.99 -6.17 -12.16
C THR A 19 13.72 -6.99 -12.22
N LYS A 20 13.29 -7.42 -13.42
CA LYS A 20 12.08 -8.25 -13.59
C LYS A 20 12.18 -9.58 -12.84
N LYS A 21 13.33 -10.27 -12.93
CA LYS A 21 13.55 -11.53 -12.21
C LYS A 21 13.66 -11.32 -10.71
N ALA A 22 14.33 -10.26 -10.25
CA ALA A 22 14.40 -9.93 -8.83
C ALA A 22 13.01 -9.65 -8.24
N SER A 23 12.18 -8.90 -8.97
CA SER A 23 10.79 -8.61 -8.60
C SER A 23 9.94 -9.88 -8.55
N LEU A 24 10.06 -10.77 -9.55
CA LEU A 24 9.40 -12.07 -9.53
C LEU A 24 9.79 -12.92 -8.31
N LEU A 25 11.09 -13.02 -8.01
CA LEU A 25 11.57 -13.78 -6.86
C LEU A 25 11.09 -13.19 -5.53
N ALA A 26 11.07 -11.84 -5.42
CA ALA A 26 10.51 -11.16 -4.25
C ALA A 26 9.03 -11.50 -4.06
N ARG A 27 8.25 -11.51 -5.16
CA ARG A 27 6.82 -11.88 -5.15
C ARG A 27 6.58 -13.30 -4.67
N LEU A 28 7.45 -14.25 -5.03
CA LEU A 28 7.35 -15.63 -4.55
C LEU A 28 7.55 -15.76 -3.04
N GLY A 29 8.31 -14.85 -2.44
CA GLY A 29 8.50 -14.79 -0.98
C GLY A 29 7.33 -14.06 -0.28
N SER A 30 6.86 -12.97 -0.87
CA SER A 30 5.71 -12.20 -0.40
C SER A 30 5.12 -11.41 -1.57
N GLY A 31 3.84 -11.57 -1.87
CA GLY A 31 3.19 -10.99 -3.06
C GLY A 31 3.55 -9.54 -3.31
N SER A 32 3.28 -8.66 -2.34
CA SER A 32 3.53 -7.22 -2.46
C SER A 32 5.02 -6.83 -2.52
N ALA A 33 5.94 -7.70 -2.10
CA ALA A 33 7.38 -7.42 -2.13
C ALA A 33 7.94 -7.20 -3.54
N CYS A 34 7.23 -7.64 -4.58
CA CYS A 34 7.60 -7.32 -5.96
C CYS A 34 7.67 -5.82 -6.25
N ARG A 35 6.93 -5.00 -5.50
CA ARG A 35 6.89 -3.54 -5.63
C ARG A 35 8.06 -2.82 -4.93
N SER A 36 8.84 -3.52 -4.12
CA SER A 36 9.92 -2.92 -3.31
C SER A 36 11.27 -2.85 -4.06
N LEU A 37 11.35 -3.28 -5.31
CA LEU A 37 12.62 -3.36 -6.07
C LEU A 37 12.95 -2.05 -6.76
N GLU A 38 11.97 -1.39 -7.34
CA GLU A 38 12.09 -0.10 -8.02
C GLU A 38 11.41 0.98 -7.16
N GLY A 39 11.82 2.23 -7.35
CA GLY A 39 11.39 3.30 -6.45
C GLY A 39 10.06 3.93 -6.80
N ASP A 40 9.74 4.96 -6.14
CA ASP A 40 8.59 5.86 -6.10
C ASP A 40 7.23 5.14 -6.16
N LEU A 41 6.67 4.93 -7.33
CA LEU A 41 5.41 4.25 -7.55
C LEU A 41 5.61 3.02 -8.44
N VAL A 42 5.10 1.89 -7.99
CA VAL A 42 5.21 0.61 -8.69
C VAL A 42 3.83 -0.01 -8.85
N GLN A 43 3.51 -0.38 -10.06
CA GLN A 43 2.30 -1.13 -10.39
C GLN A 43 2.59 -2.63 -10.41
N TRP A 44 1.71 -3.40 -9.78
CA TRP A 44 1.69 -4.86 -9.88
C TRP A 44 0.26 -5.32 -10.22
N GLY A 45 0.14 -6.15 -11.21
CA GLY A 45 -1.12 -6.60 -11.80
C GLY A 45 -1.32 -6.05 -13.21
N VAL A 46 -1.87 -6.87 -14.09
CA VAL A 46 -2.18 -6.48 -15.46
C VAL A 46 -3.28 -5.42 -15.49
N HIS A 47 -3.05 -4.36 -16.25
CA HIS A 47 -4.03 -3.29 -16.45
C HIS A 47 -3.92 -2.70 -17.86
N GLU A 48 -5.05 -2.34 -18.45
CA GLU A 48 -5.12 -1.87 -19.84
C GLU A 48 -4.37 -0.54 -20.09
N ASP A 49 -4.31 0.33 -19.09
CA ASP A 49 -3.58 1.61 -19.17
C ASP A 49 -2.05 1.46 -19.11
N ASN A 50 -1.53 0.25 -18.88
CA ASN A 50 -0.10 -0.02 -18.81
C ASN A 50 0.23 -1.36 -19.45
N LEU A 51 0.62 -1.34 -20.72
CA LEU A 51 0.92 -2.54 -21.52
C LEU A 51 2.13 -3.36 -20.99
N GLU A 52 3.00 -2.76 -20.16
CA GLU A 52 4.12 -3.45 -19.54
C GLU A 52 3.75 -4.08 -18.20
N SER A 53 2.55 -3.79 -17.69
CA SER A 53 2.07 -4.32 -16.42
C SER A 53 1.98 -5.85 -16.43
N SER A 54 2.24 -6.47 -15.27
CA SER A 54 2.36 -7.92 -15.17
C SER A 54 1.81 -8.44 -13.85
N ASN A 55 1.22 -9.64 -13.88
CA ASN A 55 0.87 -10.38 -12.67
C ASN A 55 2.09 -11.07 -12.04
N LEU A 56 3.22 -11.15 -12.74
CA LEU A 56 4.42 -11.87 -12.30
C LEU A 56 5.41 -11.00 -11.53
N TYR A 57 5.50 -9.72 -11.86
CA TYR A 57 6.44 -8.76 -11.27
C TYR A 57 5.85 -7.36 -11.24
N GLY A 58 6.38 -6.49 -10.40
CA GLY A 58 6.05 -5.07 -10.39
C GLY A 58 6.82 -4.33 -11.48
N VAL A 59 6.23 -3.28 -12.01
CA VAL A 59 6.85 -2.36 -12.97
C VAL A 59 6.73 -0.94 -12.46
N THR A 60 7.70 -0.09 -12.77
CA THR A 60 7.62 1.33 -12.44
C THR A 60 6.37 1.94 -13.07
N TYR A 61 5.67 2.77 -12.32
CA TYR A 61 4.48 3.45 -12.81
C TYR A 61 4.82 4.37 -13.99
N PRO A 62 4.19 4.19 -15.18
CA PRO A 62 4.69 4.79 -16.41
C PRO A 62 4.17 6.20 -16.69
N HIS A 63 3.21 6.68 -15.90
CA HIS A 63 2.53 7.95 -16.17
C HIS A 63 3.09 9.10 -15.32
N GLU A 64 2.73 10.32 -15.71
CA GLU A 64 3.10 11.53 -14.99
C GLU A 64 2.51 11.56 -13.57
N VAL A 65 3.31 11.99 -12.60
CA VAL A 65 2.92 12.10 -11.20
C VAL A 65 3.19 13.51 -10.70
N HIS A 66 2.15 14.18 -10.23
CA HIS A 66 2.24 15.50 -9.65
C HIS A 66 3.16 15.52 -8.42
N SER A 67 3.86 16.64 -8.22
CA SER A 67 4.88 16.78 -7.17
C SER A 67 4.35 16.54 -5.75
N VAL A 68 3.06 16.77 -5.50
CA VAL A 68 2.45 16.53 -4.18
C VAL A 68 2.54 15.07 -3.75
N PHE A 69 2.48 14.12 -4.69
CA PHE A 69 2.59 12.68 -4.40
C PHE A 69 4.02 12.19 -4.29
N LYS A 70 5.04 12.96 -4.72
CA LYS A 70 6.46 12.52 -4.69
C LYS A 70 7.09 12.54 -3.31
N LYS A 71 6.43 13.13 -2.32
CA LYS A 71 6.91 13.24 -0.93
C LYS A 71 5.78 12.92 0.05
N PHE A 72 5.01 11.88 -0.26
CA PHE A 72 3.97 11.40 0.65
C PHE A 72 4.57 10.65 1.84
N HIS A 73 4.01 10.90 3.01
CA HIS A 73 4.33 10.18 4.24
C HIS A 73 3.38 9.02 4.44
N ASP A 74 3.89 7.97 5.08
CA ASP A 74 3.14 6.83 5.58
C ASP A 74 3.54 6.59 7.03
N THR A 75 2.65 6.88 7.98
CA THR A 75 2.88 6.53 9.37
C THR A 75 2.05 5.32 9.74
N ILE A 76 2.73 4.20 10.01
CA ILE A 76 2.11 2.92 10.30
C ILE A 76 1.83 2.82 11.80
N LEU A 77 0.56 2.85 12.20
CA LEU A 77 0.11 2.70 13.57
C LEU A 77 -0.02 1.22 13.92
N LEU A 78 0.79 0.75 14.85
CA LEU A 78 0.88 -0.66 15.22
C LEU A 78 -0.19 -1.01 16.28
N VAL A 79 -1.42 -1.21 15.82
CA VAL A 79 -2.57 -1.54 16.69
C VAL A 79 -2.42 -2.93 17.31
N ASP A 80 -1.94 -3.89 16.52
CA ASP A 80 -1.69 -5.25 16.96
C ASP A 80 -0.44 -5.82 16.26
N LYS A 81 0.51 -6.28 17.06
CA LYS A 81 1.78 -6.90 16.61
C LYS A 81 1.75 -8.43 16.71
N GLY A 82 0.62 -9.00 17.07
CA GLY A 82 0.41 -10.44 17.15
C GLY A 82 0.50 -11.13 15.80
N GLU A 83 0.47 -12.47 15.83
CA GLU A 83 0.42 -13.25 14.61
C GLU A 83 -0.87 -12.95 13.82
N LYS A 84 -0.72 -12.77 12.50
CA LYS A 84 -1.87 -12.58 11.61
C LYS A 84 -2.76 -13.81 11.67
N GLN A 85 -4.04 -13.64 12.00
CA GLN A 85 -5.02 -14.74 12.00
C GLN A 85 -5.22 -15.33 10.61
N VAL A 86 -5.03 -14.52 9.58
CA VAL A 86 -5.18 -14.91 8.18
C VAL A 86 -3.96 -14.39 7.41
N SER A 87 -3.27 -15.28 6.71
CA SER A 87 -2.23 -14.87 5.77
C SER A 87 -2.86 -14.20 4.54
N SER A 88 -2.10 -13.32 3.88
CA SER A 88 -2.55 -12.70 2.62
C SER A 88 -2.90 -13.75 1.55
N THR A 89 -2.20 -14.88 1.53
CA THR A 89 -2.47 -15.99 0.61
C THR A 89 -3.86 -16.59 0.83
N VAL A 90 -4.21 -16.87 2.09
CA VAL A 90 -5.56 -17.37 2.44
C VAL A 90 -6.63 -16.33 2.08
N GLY A 91 -6.37 -15.03 2.36
CA GLY A 91 -7.28 -13.95 1.98
C GLY A 91 -7.55 -13.92 0.46
N HIS A 92 -6.52 -14.12 -0.37
CA HIS A 92 -6.68 -14.21 -1.82
C HIS A 92 -7.50 -15.44 -2.26
N GLU A 93 -7.27 -16.60 -1.64
CA GLU A 93 -8.02 -17.83 -1.92
C GLU A 93 -9.52 -17.69 -1.60
N LEU A 94 -9.88 -16.92 -0.59
CA LEU A 94 -11.26 -16.65 -0.21
C LEU A 94 -12.05 -15.84 -1.26
N MET A 95 -11.37 -15.23 -2.22
CA MET A 95 -12.03 -14.53 -3.32
C MET A 95 -12.56 -15.50 -4.38
N HIS A 96 -12.09 -16.74 -4.43
CA HIS A 96 -12.65 -17.75 -5.33
C HIS A 96 -14.07 -18.13 -4.91
N GLY A 97 -15.04 -17.85 -5.78
CA GLY A 97 -16.46 -18.09 -5.51
C GLY A 97 -17.12 -17.13 -4.53
N HIS A 98 -16.43 -16.06 -4.12
CA HIS A 98 -17.03 -15.02 -3.30
C HIS A 98 -18.10 -14.26 -4.08
N PRO A 99 -19.31 -14.04 -3.53
CA PRO A 99 -20.46 -13.48 -4.26
C PRO A 99 -20.23 -12.06 -4.79
N PHE A 100 -19.31 -11.30 -4.21
CA PHE A 100 -19.00 -9.93 -4.62
C PHE A 100 -17.62 -9.77 -5.30
N ALA A 101 -16.90 -10.87 -5.58
CA ALA A 101 -15.53 -10.80 -6.10
C ALA A 101 -15.45 -10.11 -7.47
N GLU A 102 -16.37 -10.41 -8.38
CA GLU A 102 -16.38 -9.80 -9.72
C GLU A 102 -16.51 -8.28 -9.64
N GLN A 103 -17.47 -7.78 -8.88
CA GLN A 103 -17.67 -6.34 -8.73
C GLN A 103 -16.49 -5.66 -8.03
N ARG A 104 -15.89 -6.35 -7.05
CA ARG A 104 -14.69 -5.85 -6.36
C ARG A 104 -13.49 -5.75 -7.31
N PHE A 105 -13.30 -6.72 -8.18
CA PHE A 105 -12.21 -6.66 -9.17
C PHE A 105 -12.44 -5.56 -10.21
N ASN A 106 -13.66 -5.40 -10.68
CA ASN A 106 -14.01 -4.29 -11.58
C ASN A 106 -13.74 -2.93 -10.93
N GLN A 107 -14.18 -2.74 -9.67
CA GLN A 107 -13.90 -1.54 -8.90
C GLN A 107 -12.39 -1.26 -8.80
N ALA A 108 -11.55 -2.28 -8.53
CA ALA A 108 -10.11 -2.09 -8.44
C ALA A 108 -9.49 -1.62 -9.76
N HIS A 109 -9.95 -2.16 -10.89
CA HIS A 109 -9.51 -1.72 -12.21
C HIS A 109 -9.95 -0.29 -12.52
N GLU A 110 -11.21 0.05 -12.26
CA GLU A 110 -11.74 1.40 -12.41
C GLU A 110 -10.97 2.42 -11.55
N ASN A 111 -10.70 2.08 -10.30
CA ASN A 111 -9.93 2.93 -9.39
C ASN A 111 -8.49 3.13 -9.87
N LEU A 112 -7.84 2.12 -10.46
CA LEU A 112 -6.52 2.28 -11.06
C LEU A 112 -6.55 3.24 -12.27
N SER A 113 -7.58 3.14 -13.13
CA SER A 113 -7.76 4.09 -14.24
C SER A 113 -7.99 5.52 -13.73
N GLN A 114 -8.76 5.69 -12.66
CA GLN A 114 -9.00 7.02 -12.06
C GLN A 114 -7.72 7.58 -11.41
N LEU A 115 -6.95 6.76 -10.70
CA LEU A 115 -5.67 7.16 -10.10
C LEU A 115 -4.68 7.74 -11.10
N LYS A 116 -4.75 7.35 -12.37
CA LYS A 116 -3.93 7.94 -13.43
C LYS A 116 -4.15 9.45 -13.57
N PHE A 117 -5.40 9.89 -13.51
CA PHE A 117 -5.75 11.31 -13.58
C PHE A 117 -5.47 12.01 -12.25
N VAL A 118 -5.81 11.38 -11.14
CA VAL A 118 -5.55 11.86 -9.79
C VAL A 118 -4.06 12.16 -9.58
N PHE A 119 -3.18 11.23 -9.93
CA PHE A 119 -1.74 11.42 -9.81
C PHE A 119 -1.21 12.51 -10.74
N LYS A 120 -1.72 12.61 -11.96
CA LYS A 120 -1.31 13.64 -12.91
C LYS A 120 -1.71 15.03 -12.45
N GLU A 121 -2.95 15.20 -11.99
CA GLU A 121 -3.52 16.49 -11.62
C GLU A 121 -3.17 16.94 -10.20
N GLY A 122 -2.75 16.02 -9.33
CA GLY A 122 -2.48 16.32 -7.93
C GLY A 122 -3.74 16.43 -7.08
N ASN A 123 -4.84 15.76 -7.50
CA ASN A 123 -6.12 15.84 -6.81
C ASN A 123 -6.11 14.95 -5.55
N LEU A 124 -5.91 15.57 -4.39
CA LEU A 124 -5.83 14.88 -3.10
C LEU A 124 -7.20 14.41 -2.60
N ASP A 125 -8.30 15.10 -2.93
CA ASP A 125 -9.63 14.71 -2.49
C ASP A 125 -10.05 13.38 -3.13
N ASP A 126 -9.90 13.26 -4.45
CA ASP A 126 -10.21 12.01 -5.16
C ASP A 126 -9.24 10.88 -4.76
N PHE A 127 -7.96 11.22 -4.49
CA PHE A 127 -7.01 10.25 -3.95
C PHE A 127 -7.49 9.65 -2.63
N ILE A 128 -7.95 10.48 -1.70
CA ILE A 128 -8.47 10.08 -0.40
C ILE A 128 -9.66 9.14 -0.57
N GLU A 129 -10.62 9.53 -1.43
CA GLU A 129 -11.83 8.74 -1.67
C GLU A 129 -11.48 7.34 -2.20
N ILE A 130 -10.60 7.26 -3.19
CA ILE A 130 -10.18 5.98 -3.77
C ILE A 130 -9.45 5.12 -2.74
N VAL A 131 -8.46 5.67 -2.05
CA VAL A 131 -7.61 4.90 -1.12
C VAL A 131 -8.40 4.36 0.07
N GLU A 132 -9.26 5.18 0.68
CA GLU A 132 -10.09 4.75 1.79
C GLU A 132 -11.17 3.75 1.36
N SER A 133 -11.79 3.95 0.19
CA SER A 133 -12.74 3.01 -0.40
C SER A 133 -12.10 1.65 -0.66
N GLU A 134 -10.89 1.61 -1.22
CA GLU A 134 -10.12 0.37 -1.45
C GLU A 134 -9.86 -0.39 -0.15
N ALA A 135 -9.39 0.32 0.90
CA ALA A 135 -9.12 -0.28 2.20
C ALA A 135 -10.39 -0.85 2.85
N LEU A 136 -11.48 -0.10 2.84
CA LEU A 136 -12.75 -0.51 3.46
C LEU A 136 -13.42 -1.64 2.68
N THR A 137 -13.40 -1.59 1.35
CA THR A 137 -14.00 -2.63 0.51
C THR A 137 -13.27 -3.96 0.69
N LEU A 138 -11.93 -3.95 0.75
CA LEU A 138 -11.16 -5.17 1.04
C LEU A 138 -11.56 -5.80 2.38
N ASN A 139 -11.69 -4.98 3.43
CA ASN A 139 -12.13 -5.46 4.74
C ASN A 139 -13.58 -5.99 4.70
N ALA A 140 -14.49 -5.34 3.97
CA ALA A 140 -15.86 -5.83 3.76
C ALA A 140 -15.88 -7.19 3.05
N MET A 141 -15.00 -7.42 2.08
CA MET A 141 -14.84 -8.73 1.42
C MET A 141 -14.43 -9.81 2.41
N MET A 142 -13.49 -9.51 3.32
CA MET A 142 -13.09 -10.48 4.36
C MET A 142 -14.23 -10.76 5.34
N MET A 143 -15.00 -9.75 5.71
CA MET A 143 -16.15 -9.88 6.62
C MET A 143 -17.30 -10.69 6.00
N THR A 144 -17.39 -10.78 4.69
CA THR A 144 -18.44 -11.50 3.94
C THR A 144 -17.93 -12.80 3.28
N SER A 145 -16.65 -13.15 3.46
CA SER A 145 -16.07 -14.41 2.99
C SER A 145 -16.58 -15.62 3.77
N HIS A 146 -16.25 -16.83 3.29
CA HIS A 146 -16.55 -18.04 4.04
C HIS A 146 -15.29 -18.92 4.14
N PRO A 147 -14.74 -19.12 5.35
CA PRO A 147 -15.15 -18.58 6.66
C PRO A 147 -15.02 -17.04 6.75
N TYR A 148 -15.76 -16.43 7.67
CA TYR A 148 -15.72 -14.99 7.91
C TYR A 148 -14.45 -14.57 8.64
N PHE A 149 -13.91 -13.40 8.27
CA PHE A 149 -12.77 -12.80 8.97
C PHE A 149 -13.02 -11.32 9.27
N ILE A 150 -12.70 -10.92 10.49
CA ILE A 150 -12.67 -9.52 10.91
C ILE A 150 -11.22 -9.16 11.18
N LEU A 151 -10.60 -8.45 10.25
CA LEU A 151 -9.19 -8.06 10.34
C LEU A 151 -8.99 -6.84 11.24
N MET A 152 -9.96 -5.93 11.24
CA MET A 152 -9.95 -4.73 12.08
C MET A 152 -10.19 -5.07 13.55
N LYS A 153 -9.51 -4.37 14.44
CA LYS A 153 -9.73 -4.38 15.89
C LYS A 153 -10.54 -3.15 16.31
N PRO A 154 -11.11 -3.09 17.52
CA PRO A 154 -11.81 -1.89 18.00
C PRO A 154 -10.96 -0.62 17.90
N ASN A 155 -9.66 -0.70 18.20
CA ASN A 155 -8.75 0.44 18.09
C ASN A 155 -8.51 0.86 16.62
N THR A 156 -8.55 -0.07 15.66
CA THR A 156 -8.50 0.26 14.23
C THR A 156 -9.66 1.18 13.84
N LEU A 157 -10.88 0.82 14.28
CA LEU A 157 -12.09 1.59 13.98
C LEU A 157 -12.05 2.97 14.67
N GLU A 158 -11.56 3.03 15.91
CA GLU A 158 -11.42 4.28 16.63
C GLU A 158 -10.42 5.23 15.93
N ILE A 159 -9.28 4.71 15.47
CA ILE A 159 -8.30 5.47 14.68
C ILE A 159 -8.95 6.03 13.41
N ILE A 160 -9.67 5.22 12.65
CA ILE A 160 -10.37 5.63 11.43
C ILE A 160 -11.35 6.78 11.72
N ASN A 161 -12.19 6.63 12.74
CA ASN A 161 -13.14 7.67 13.12
C ASN A 161 -12.45 8.99 13.52
N ARG A 162 -11.31 8.92 14.20
CA ARG A 162 -10.52 10.09 14.57
C ARG A 162 -9.88 10.77 13.36
N ILE A 163 -9.37 10.01 12.40
CA ILE A 163 -8.83 10.54 11.13
C ILE A 163 -9.93 11.32 10.39
N TRP A 164 -11.12 10.76 10.25
CA TRP A 164 -12.25 11.45 9.61
C TRP A 164 -12.66 12.73 10.36
N ALA A 165 -12.74 12.68 11.69
CA ALA A 165 -13.08 13.85 12.50
C ALA A 165 -12.00 14.93 12.41
N PHE A 166 -10.72 14.53 12.43
CA PHE A 166 -9.59 15.46 12.29
C PHE A 166 -9.61 16.13 10.92
N ARG A 167 -9.68 15.36 9.83
CA ARG A 167 -9.75 15.89 8.46
C ARG A 167 -10.90 16.87 8.28
N LYS A 168 -12.07 16.58 8.86
CA LYS A 168 -13.24 17.48 8.79
C LYS A 168 -12.99 18.84 9.46
N ARG A 169 -12.29 18.87 10.61
CA ARG A 169 -12.01 20.11 11.37
C ARG A 169 -10.80 20.89 10.87
N SER A 170 -9.72 20.20 10.47
CA SER A 170 -8.46 20.80 10.03
C SER A 170 -8.44 21.17 8.55
N LYS A 171 -9.23 20.48 7.72
CA LYS A 171 -9.18 20.54 6.25
C LYS A 171 -7.87 20.01 5.65
N THR A 172 -7.11 19.24 6.41
CA THR A 172 -5.94 18.52 5.90
C THR A 172 -6.34 17.36 5.00
N HIS A 173 -5.42 16.92 4.13
CA HIS A 173 -5.62 15.78 3.23
C HIS A 173 -5.07 14.46 3.83
N VAL A 174 -5.15 14.31 5.15
CA VAL A 174 -4.81 13.05 5.79
C VAL A 174 -5.83 11.98 5.46
N CYS A 175 -5.35 10.78 5.11
CA CYS A 175 -6.21 9.62 4.90
C CYS A 175 -5.58 8.36 5.49
N PHE A 176 -6.26 7.23 5.35
CA PHE A 176 -5.73 5.94 5.78
C PHE A 176 -5.83 4.90 4.69
N THR A 177 -4.95 3.91 4.77
CA THR A 177 -5.13 2.61 4.11
C THR A 177 -4.90 1.48 5.10
N LEU A 178 -5.35 0.29 4.75
CA LEU A 178 -5.30 -0.90 5.59
C LEU A 178 -4.68 -2.05 4.81
N ASP A 179 -3.79 -2.77 5.47
CA ASP A 179 -3.32 -4.08 5.03
C ASP A 179 -4.21 -5.21 5.58
N ALA A 180 -3.84 -6.46 5.31
CA ALA A 180 -4.48 -7.63 5.91
C ALA A 180 -4.12 -7.74 7.40
N GLY A 181 -4.75 -6.91 8.23
CA GLY A 181 -4.53 -6.85 9.67
C GLY A 181 -5.18 -5.66 10.35
N ALA A 182 -4.81 -5.45 11.62
CA ALA A 182 -5.37 -4.40 12.46
C ALA A 182 -4.65 -3.05 12.32
N ASN A 183 -3.44 -3.04 11.76
CA ASN A 183 -2.60 -1.86 11.69
C ASN A 183 -3.14 -0.85 10.67
N VAL A 184 -2.95 0.43 10.95
CA VAL A 184 -3.44 1.52 10.11
C VAL A 184 -2.27 2.28 9.53
N HIS A 185 -2.25 2.43 8.22
CA HIS A 185 -1.33 3.30 7.50
C HIS A 185 -1.97 4.68 7.37
N VAL A 186 -1.38 5.68 7.96
CA VAL A 186 -1.82 7.07 7.88
C VAL A 186 -1.01 7.77 6.82
N LEU A 187 -1.69 8.20 5.74
CA LEU A 187 -1.08 8.80 4.56
C LEU A 187 -1.34 10.31 4.55
N TYR A 188 -0.32 11.10 4.25
CA TYR A 188 -0.44 12.56 4.18
C TYR A 188 0.69 13.20 3.37
N PRO A 189 0.43 14.38 2.73
CA PRO A 189 1.44 15.08 1.94
C PRO A 189 2.47 15.82 2.83
N GLU A 190 3.65 16.05 2.30
CA GLU A 190 4.78 16.72 3.00
C GLU A 190 4.42 18.10 3.58
N ASN A 191 3.61 18.89 2.86
CA ASN A 191 3.23 20.24 3.29
C ASN A 191 2.30 20.27 4.50
N GLU A 192 1.68 19.13 4.88
CA GLU A 192 0.79 19.01 6.04
C GLU A 192 1.42 18.16 7.16
N LYS A 193 2.68 17.77 6.98
CA LYS A 193 3.38 16.82 7.84
C LYS A 193 3.35 17.19 9.32
N ASP A 194 3.68 18.43 9.66
CA ASP A 194 3.85 18.82 11.06
C ASP A 194 2.50 18.79 11.80
N GLU A 195 1.43 19.27 11.16
CA GLU A 195 0.08 19.27 11.73
C GLU A 195 -0.48 17.85 11.88
N VAL A 196 -0.32 17.01 10.84
CA VAL A 196 -0.79 15.63 10.88
C VAL A 196 0.02 14.80 11.87
N PHE A 197 1.34 14.98 11.93
CA PHE A 197 2.17 14.25 12.87
C PHE A 197 1.88 14.62 14.33
N GLN A 198 1.59 15.89 14.61
CA GLN A 198 1.12 16.32 15.92
C GLN A 198 -0.20 15.64 16.29
N PHE A 199 -1.17 15.60 15.36
CA PHE A 199 -2.42 14.87 15.56
C PHE A 199 -2.19 13.37 15.85
N ILE A 200 -1.29 12.72 15.09
CA ILE A 200 -0.94 11.31 15.29
C ILE A 200 -0.42 11.11 16.72
N THR A 201 0.52 11.94 17.16
CA THR A 201 1.14 11.79 18.49
C THR A 201 0.20 12.12 19.65
N ASP A 202 -0.68 13.09 19.48
CA ASP A 202 -1.58 13.52 20.55
C ASP A 202 -2.83 12.65 20.67
N GLU A 203 -3.37 12.20 19.53
CA GLU A 203 -4.69 11.58 19.51
C GLU A 203 -4.70 10.10 19.07
N LEU A 204 -3.70 9.61 18.32
CA LEU A 204 -3.77 8.27 17.74
C LEU A 204 -2.86 7.23 18.40
N ILE A 205 -1.66 7.59 18.84
CA ILE A 205 -0.70 6.61 19.37
C ILE A 205 -1.20 5.88 20.62
N ALA A 206 -2.13 6.46 21.37
CA ALA A 206 -2.76 5.81 22.52
C ALA A 206 -3.51 4.52 22.16
N PHE A 207 -3.92 4.35 20.89
CA PHE A 207 -4.59 3.17 20.37
C PHE A 207 -3.64 2.12 19.80
N CYS A 208 -2.35 2.43 19.73
CA CYS A 208 -1.31 1.52 19.28
C CYS A 208 -0.82 0.63 20.44
N GLN A 209 -0.44 -0.59 20.13
CA GLN A 209 0.19 -1.50 21.08
C GLN A 209 1.50 -0.89 21.59
N ASN A 210 1.60 -0.67 22.88
CA ASN A 210 2.75 -0.01 23.52
C ASN A 210 3.09 1.36 22.90
N GLN A 211 2.11 2.07 22.36
CA GLN A 211 2.27 3.36 21.68
C GLN A 211 3.27 3.31 20.51
N GLN A 212 3.41 2.17 19.86
CA GLN A 212 4.39 1.97 18.80
C GLN A 212 3.82 2.30 17.43
N TYR A 213 4.64 3.00 16.65
CA TYR A 213 4.37 3.35 15.26
C TYR A 213 5.67 3.38 14.46
N ILE A 214 5.58 3.38 13.14
CA ILE A 214 6.71 3.49 12.22
C ILE A 214 6.45 4.67 11.30
N CYS A 215 7.41 5.61 11.24
CA CYS A 215 7.37 6.69 10.25
C CYS A 215 8.10 6.23 8.98
N ASP A 216 7.39 6.25 7.87
CA ASP A 216 7.92 5.96 6.56
C ASP A 216 7.45 7.02 5.54
N ARG A 217 7.97 6.95 4.35
CA ARG A 217 7.62 7.82 3.23
C ARG A 217 7.96 7.15 1.90
N ILE A 218 7.54 7.74 0.79
CA ILE A 218 7.95 7.30 -0.54
C ILE A 218 9.47 7.15 -0.62
N GLY A 219 9.91 5.98 -1.02
CA GLY A 219 11.29 5.55 -1.09
C GLY A 219 11.81 5.36 -2.52
N PHE A 220 13.02 4.87 -2.64
CA PHE A 220 13.72 4.70 -3.92
C PHE A 220 13.95 3.24 -4.33
N GLY A 221 13.24 2.30 -3.73
CA GLY A 221 13.44 0.87 -3.94
C GLY A 221 14.68 0.30 -3.24
N ALA A 222 15.02 -0.93 -3.58
CA ALA A 222 16.10 -1.67 -2.94
C ALA A 222 17.48 -1.13 -3.36
N ARG A 223 18.38 -0.94 -2.38
CA ARG A 223 19.75 -0.49 -2.61
C ARG A 223 20.76 -1.46 -2.01
N LEU A 224 21.91 -1.59 -2.69
CA LEU A 224 23.06 -2.22 -2.08
C LEU A 224 23.64 -1.28 -1.00
N LEU A 225 23.69 -1.74 0.23
CA LEU A 225 24.42 -1.04 1.28
C LEU A 225 25.91 -1.39 1.13
N MET A 226 26.73 -0.41 0.78
CA MET A 226 28.16 -0.59 0.84
C MET A 226 28.58 -0.63 2.31
N SER A 227 29.22 -1.73 2.73
CA SER A 227 29.95 -1.74 4.01
C SER A 227 31.14 -0.79 3.90
N ASN A 228 31.13 0.26 4.71
CA ASN A 228 32.34 1.06 4.94
C ASN A 228 33.39 0.22 5.62
#